data_b424dfb76887c49571321be1db7a7d82
#
_entry.id   b424dfb76887c49571321be1db7a7d82
#
_cell.length_a   1.000
_cell.length_b   1.000
_cell.length_c   1.000
_cell.angle_alpha   90.00
_cell.angle_beta   90.00
_cell.angle_gamma   90.00
#
_symmetry.space_group_name_H-M   'P 1'
#
loop_
_entity.id
_entity.type
_entity.pdbx_description
1 polymer ?
#
loop_
_entity_poly.entity_id
_entity_poly.type
_entity_poly.pdbx_seq_one_letter_code
_entity_poly.pdbx_strand_id
1 'polypeptide(L)'
;MKGLQKQSVVIVAGGVGLRAGTELPKQFVSVGGKPLLMHTIQVFYRYNREMKIVVVLHPEYRNLWAQLCSSHGFEVPHLLVDGGATRFHSVKNGLSLIDDDEMVAIHDAARPFVAHSVIENVFAEAANCQCGAIPVVSEKNSVRILTSHGHKPIDRSLLKLVQTPQVFPARLLKKAYSVDFKSSFTDDASVAEEYGIEIHLVEGNDENIKITTAFDFNVAEILVNSILQ
;
A
#
# COMPACT_ATOMS: atom_id res chain seq x y z
N MET A 1 6.56 5.30 -30.71
CA MET A 1 6.07 5.81 -29.41
C MET A 1 5.71 4.57 -28.59
N LYS A 2 6.42 4.24 -27.48
CA LYS A 2 5.94 3.24 -26.54
C LYS A 2 4.62 3.78 -25.98
N GLY A 3 3.50 3.10 -26.24
CA GLY A 3 2.21 3.46 -25.65
C GLY A 3 2.38 3.57 -24.13
N LEU A 4 1.75 4.54 -23.47
CA LEU A 4 1.74 4.64 -22.03
C LEU A 4 1.31 3.27 -21.47
N GLN A 5 2.20 2.64 -20.72
CA GLN A 5 1.91 1.36 -20.09
C GLN A 5 0.76 1.54 -19.11
N LYS A 6 -0.26 0.71 -19.20
CA LYS A 6 -1.42 0.78 -18.30
C LYS A 6 -0.98 0.63 -16.85
N GLN A 7 -1.57 1.41 -15.98
CA GLN A 7 -1.29 1.44 -14.55
C GLN A 7 -2.50 0.95 -13.75
N SER A 8 -2.24 0.16 -12.74
CA SER A 8 -3.26 -0.29 -11.80
C SER A 8 -2.74 -0.24 -10.37
N VAL A 9 -3.67 -0.21 -9.41
CA VAL A 9 -3.34 -0.31 -7.99
C VAL A 9 -4.26 -1.30 -7.28
N VAL A 10 -3.66 -2.16 -6.47
CA VAL A 10 -4.36 -3.03 -5.52
C VAL A 10 -4.21 -2.42 -4.12
N ILE A 11 -5.28 -1.87 -3.58
CA ILE A 11 -5.32 -1.26 -2.24
C ILE A 11 -5.77 -2.34 -1.25
N VAL A 12 -4.87 -2.72 -0.34
CA VAL A 12 -5.10 -3.81 0.61
C VAL A 12 -5.75 -3.28 1.87
N ALA A 13 -7.05 -3.54 2.01
CA ALA A 13 -7.89 -3.15 3.15
C ALA A 13 -8.54 -4.37 3.85
N GLY A 14 -8.03 -5.59 3.63
CA GLY A 14 -8.60 -6.85 4.14
C GLY A 14 -8.36 -7.11 5.63
N GLY A 15 -7.54 -6.32 6.31
CA GLY A 15 -7.24 -6.52 7.73
C GLY A 15 -8.42 -6.12 8.63
N VAL A 16 -8.73 -6.95 9.62
CA VAL A 16 -9.75 -6.69 10.67
C VAL A 16 -9.34 -5.63 11.70
N GLY A 17 -8.13 -5.12 11.64
CA GLY A 17 -7.53 -3.92 12.27
C GLY A 17 -8.07 -3.38 13.60
N LEU A 18 -8.54 -4.24 14.51
CA LEU A 18 -9.07 -3.86 15.85
C LEU A 18 -8.02 -3.25 16.81
N ARG A 19 -6.77 -3.07 16.35
CA ARG A 19 -5.66 -2.61 17.19
C ARG A 19 -5.68 -1.12 17.56
N ALA A 20 -6.57 -0.34 16.95
CA ALA A 20 -6.65 1.10 17.22
C ALA A 20 -7.63 1.48 18.35
N GLY A 21 -8.18 0.49 19.08
CA GLY A 21 -9.15 0.74 20.16
C GLY A 21 -10.51 1.24 19.68
N THR A 22 -10.82 1.06 18.39
CA THR A 22 -12.10 1.44 17.79
C THR A 22 -12.96 0.19 17.55
N GLU A 23 -14.28 0.33 17.62
CA GLU A 23 -15.25 -0.72 17.26
C GLU A 23 -15.25 -1.02 15.74
N LEU A 24 -14.73 -0.08 14.94
CA LEU A 24 -14.63 -0.18 13.48
C LEU A 24 -13.20 -0.53 13.05
N PRO A 25 -13.01 -1.33 11.98
CA PRO A 25 -11.71 -1.49 11.35
C PRO A 25 -11.13 -0.14 10.92
N LYS A 26 -9.82 0.03 11.16
CA LYS A 26 -9.11 1.31 11.02
C LYS A 26 -9.30 2.00 9.67
N GLN A 27 -9.47 1.24 8.57
CA GLN A 27 -9.68 1.78 7.23
C GLN A 27 -11.00 2.55 7.08
N PHE A 28 -11.96 2.34 7.99
CA PHE A 28 -13.25 3.04 8.01
C PHE A 28 -13.33 4.15 9.06
N VAL A 29 -12.30 4.28 9.90
CA VAL A 29 -12.23 5.39 10.86
C VAL A 29 -12.13 6.71 10.10
N SER A 30 -12.91 7.70 10.53
CA SER A 30 -12.93 9.02 9.91
C SER A 30 -11.66 9.80 10.23
N VAL A 31 -11.09 10.44 9.23
CA VAL A 31 -9.99 11.41 9.31
C VAL A 31 -10.38 12.59 8.44
N GLY A 32 -10.38 13.81 8.99
CA GLY A 32 -10.84 15.00 8.27
C GLY A 32 -12.26 14.87 7.72
N GLY A 33 -13.15 14.18 8.45
CA GLY A 33 -14.55 13.99 8.08
C GLY A 33 -14.82 12.90 7.03
N LYS A 34 -13.82 12.12 6.59
CA LYS A 34 -13.99 11.02 5.62
C LYS A 34 -13.28 9.75 6.07
N PRO A 35 -13.80 8.55 5.77
CA PRO A 35 -13.11 7.29 6.02
C PRO A 35 -11.69 7.28 5.44
N LEU A 36 -10.73 6.75 6.20
CA LEU A 36 -9.32 6.68 5.83
C LEU A 36 -9.11 6.08 4.43
N LEU A 37 -9.84 5.00 4.11
CA LEU A 37 -9.78 4.32 2.81
C LEU A 37 -10.17 5.24 1.64
N MET A 38 -11.12 6.17 1.83
CA MET A 38 -11.50 7.12 0.79
C MET A 38 -10.36 8.06 0.42
N HIS A 39 -9.59 8.52 1.41
CA HIS A 39 -8.40 9.34 1.15
C HIS A 39 -7.38 8.56 0.31
N THR A 40 -7.10 7.31 0.69
CA THR A 40 -6.16 6.45 -0.04
C THR A 40 -6.60 6.23 -1.49
N ILE A 41 -7.88 5.91 -1.73
CA ILE A 41 -8.42 5.74 -3.08
C ILE A 41 -8.31 7.05 -3.87
N GLN A 42 -8.65 8.20 -3.25
CA GLN A 42 -8.61 9.50 -3.90
C GLN A 42 -7.20 9.91 -4.33
N VAL A 43 -6.15 9.55 -3.60
CA VAL A 43 -4.76 9.88 -3.97
C VAL A 43 -4.41 9.24 -5.32
N PHE A 44 -4.70 7.97 -5.51
CA PHE A 44 -4.43 7.28 -6.78
C PHE A 44 -5.32 7.78 -7.93
N TYR A 45 -6.59 8.05 -7.66
CA TYR A 45 -7.51 8.60 -8.66
C TYR A 45 -7.11 10.02 -9.10
N ARG A 46 -6.64 10.86 -8.17
CA ARG A 46 -6.13 12.21 -8.51
C ARG A 46 -4.82 12.14 -9.31
N TYR A 47 -3.97 11.15 -9.03
CA TYR A 47 -2.73 10.93 -9.77
C TYR A 47 -3.02 10.51 -11.22
N ASN A 48 -3.91 9.55 -11.43
CA ASN A 48 -4.28 9.09 -12.76
C ASN A 48 -5.74 8.60 -12.77
N ARG A 49 -6.63 9.36 -13.42
CA ARG A 49 -8.06 9.04 -13.51
C ARG A 49 -8.38 7.78 -14.31
N GLU A 50 -7.46 7.36 -15.18
CA GLU A 50 -7.59 6.13 -15.98
C GLU A 50 -7.03 4.89 -15.26
N MET A 51 -6.45 5.07 -14.06
CA MET A 51 -5.88 3.98 -13.28
C MET A 51 -6.97 3.01 -12.84
N LYS A 52 -6.77 1.71 -13.10
CA LYS A 52 -7.62 0.65 -12.55
C LYS A 52 -7.34 0.54 -11.04
N ILE A 53 -8.35 0.83 -10.22
CA ILE A 53 -8.26 0.76 -8.76
C ILE A 53 -9.01 -0.49 -8.29
N VAL A 54 -8.30 -1.41 -7.64
CA VAL A 54 -8.87 -2.61 -7.01
C VAL A 54 -8.72 -2.48 -5.50
N VAL A 55 -9.82 -2.54 -4.77
CA VAL A 55 -9.83 -2.49 -3.30
C VAL A 55 -10.14 -3.88 -2.76
N VAL A 56 -9.22 -4.40 -1.95
CA VAL A 56 -9.37 -5.70 -1.30
C VAL A 56 -9.96 -5.50 0.08
N LEU A 57 -11.20 -5.94 0.29
CA LEU A 57 -11.94 -5.81 1.56
C LEU A 57 -12.26 -7.17 2.17
N HIS A 58 -12.33 -7.23 3.51
CA HIS A 58 -12.95 -8.38 4.16
C HIS A 58 -14.45 -8.46 3.77
N PRO A 59 -15.00 -9.63 3.40
CA PRO A 59 -16.37 -9.76 2.89
C PRO A 59 -17.43 -9.13 3.79
N GLU A 60 -17.29 -9.26 5.12
CA GLU A 60 -18.22 -8.69 6.11
C GLU A 60 -18.36 -7.16 6.03
N TYR A 61 -17.38 -6.46 5.49
CA TYR A 61 -17.39 -4.99 5.42
C TYR A 61 -17.84 -4.43 4.07
N ARG A 62 -18.24 -5.26 3.11
CA ARG A 62 -18.74 -4.77 1.81
C ARG A 62 -19.97 -3.88 1.95
N ASN A 63 -20.95 -4.30 2.78
CA ASN A 63 -22.16 -3.52 3.01
C ASN A 63 -21.86 -2.21 3.74
N LEU A 64 -21.00 -2.24 4.75
CA LEU A 64 -20.54 -1.03 5.44
C LEU A 64 -19.86 -0.06 4.47
N TRP A 65 -18.97 -0.58 3.61
CA TRP A 65 -18.30 0.25 2.62
C TRP A 65 -19.28 0.91 1.63
N ALA A 66 -20.24 0.16 1.12
CA ALA A 66 -21.29 0.70 0.25
C ALA A 66 -22.11 1.80 0.93
N GLN A 67 -22.48 1.63 2.21
CA GLN A 67 -23.17 2.64 3.00
C GLN A 67 -22.30 3.90 3.19
N LEU A 68 -21.02 3.74 3.51
CA LEU A 68 -20.08 4.84 3.63
C LEU A 68 -19.91 5.60 2.34
N CYS A 69 -19.76 4.90 1.19
CA CYS A 69 -19.70 5.54 -0.13
C CYS A 69 -20.95 6.38 -0.40
N SER A 70 -22.14 5.82 -0.16
CA SER A 70 -23.41 6.54 -0.34
C SER A 70 -23.52 7.77 0.56
N SER A 71 -23.21 7.63 1.86
CA SER A 71 -23.34 8.73 2.83
C SER A 71 -22.38 9.88 2.61
N HIS A 72 -21.21 9.61 1.99
CA HIS A 72 -20.21 10.63 1.66
C HIS A 72 -20.25 11.08 0.19
N GLY A 73 -21.19 10.59 -0.63
CA GLY A 73 -21.22 10.87 -2.08
C GLY A 73 -19.91 10.47 -2.77
N PHE A 74 -19.32 9.34 -2.36
CA PHE A 74 -18.04 8.88 -2.87
C PHE A 74 -18.21 8.07 -4.16
N GLU A 75 -17.97 8.72 -5.31
CA GLU A 75 -18.20 8.19 -6.65
C GLU A 75 -16.92 7.79 -7.39
N VAL A 76 -15.75 7.76 -6.73
CA VAL A 76 -14.50 7.34 -7.37
C VAL A 76 -14.63 5.89 -7.85
N PRO A 77 -14.45 5.62 -9.16
CA PRO A 77 -14.58 4.26 -9.70
C PRO A 77 -13.53 3.33 -9.10
N HIS A 78 -13.97 2.19 -8.57
CA HIS A 78 -13.08 1.14 -8.07
C HIS A 78 -13.78 -0.22 -8.07
N LEU A 79 -12.99 -1.28 -8.22
CA LEU A 79 -13.43 -2.67 -8.13
C LEU A 79 -13.25 -3.19 -6.71
N LEU A 80 -14.17 -4.02 -6.23
CA LEU A 80 -14.05 -4.68 -4.94
C LEU A 80 -13.77 -6.17 -5.13
N VAL A 81 -12.79 -6.67 -4.37
CA VAL A 81 -12.51 -8.10 -4.27
C VAL A 81 -12.38 -8.53 -2.81
N ASP A 82 -12.72 -9.78 -2.52
CA ASP A 82 -12.66 -10.31 -1.16
C ASP A 82 -11.22 -10.52 -0.71
N GLY A 83 -10.93 -10.11 0.52
CA GLY A 83 -9.69 -10.42 1.21
C GLY A 83 -9.53 -11.92 1.46
N GLY A 84 -8.30 -12.35 1.59
CA GLY A 84 -7.95 -13.73 1.96
C GLY A 84 -7.52 -13.85 3.43
N ALA A 85 -7.12 -15.07 3.82
CA ALA A 85 -6.74 -15.41 5.19
C ALA A 85 -5.54 -14.57 5.73
N THR A 86 -4.67 -14.10 4.85
CA THR A 86 -3.52 -13.24 5.19
C THR A 86 -3.42 -12.07 4.21
N ARG A 87 -2.49 -11.12 4.47
CA ARG A 87 -2.18 -10.05 3.52
C ARG A 87 -1.75 -10.62 2.15
N PHE A 88 -0.92 -11.67 2.15
CA PHE A 88 -0.50 -12.37 0.94
C PHE A 88 -1.70 -12.86 0.10
N HIS A 89 -2.64 -13.57 0.72
CA HIS A 89 -3.83 -14.07 0.02
C HIS A 89 -4.74 -12.93 -0.46
N SER A 90 -4.81 -11.85 0.29
CA SER A 90 -5.54 -10.63 -0.09
C SER A 90 -4.95 -9.98 -1.34
N VAL A 91 -3.62 -9.82 -1.40
CA VAL A 91 -2.93 -9.31 -2.60
C VAL A 91 -3.14 -10.25 -3.79
N LYS A 92 -2.99 -11.56 -3.59
CA LYS A 92 -3.22 -12.59 -4.63
C LYS A 92 -4.62 -12.48 -5.23
N ASN A 93 -5.64 -12.28 -4.39
CA ASN A 93 -7.02 -12.07 -4.86
C ASN A 93 -7.15 -10.75 -5.66
N GLY A 94 -6.53 -9.65 -5.19
CA GLY A 94 -6.52 -8.39 -5.93
C GLY A 94 -5.85 -8.48 -7.29
N LEU A 95 -4.74 -9.20 -7.37
CA LEU A 95 -3.99 -9.42 -8.62
C LEU A 95 -4.79 -10.20 -9.67
N SER A 96 -5.81 -10.98 -9.28
CA SER A 96 -6.65 -11.70 -10.24
C SER A 96 -7.46 -10.78 -11.16
N LEU A 97 -7.68 -9.52 -10.78
CA LEU A 97 -8.39 -8.51 -11.56
C LEU A 97 -7.47 -7.62 -12.41
N ILE A 98 -6.17 -7.84 -12.35
CA ILE A 98 -5.16 -7.05 -13.06
C ILE A 98 -4.75 -7.79 -14.33
N ASP A 99 -4.58 -7.09 -15.44
CA ASP A 99 -4.11 -7.67 -16.70
C ASP A 99 -2.57 -7.82 -16.69
N ASP A 100 -2.06 -8.80 -17.43
CA ASP A 100 -0.63 -9.15 -17.40
C ASP A 100 0.29 -8.08 -18.03
N ASP A 101 -0.27 -7.23 -18.88
CA ASP A 101 0.43 -6.13 -19.58
C ASP A 101 0.47 -4.82 -18.78
N GLU A 102 -0.11 -4.79 -17.57
CA GLU A 102 -0.14 -3.61 -16.70
C GLU A 102 1.11 -3.53 -15.80
N MET A 103 1.42 -2.30 -15.36
CA MET A 103 2.22 -2.06 -14.16
C MET A 103 1.28 -1.99 -12.97
N VAL A 104 1.50 -2.80 -11.94
CA VAL A 104 0.63 -2.87 -10.76
C VAL A 104 1.35 -2.37 -9.51
N ALA A 105 0.69 -1.46 -8.82
CA ALA A 105 1.07 -1.01 -7.47
C ALA A 105 0.32 -1.84 -6.42
N ILE A 106 1.01 -2.30 -5.39
CA ILE A 106 0.38 -2.83 -4.17
C ILE A 106 0.51 -1.78 -3.08
N HIS A 107 -0.62 -1.37 -2.50
CA HIS A 107 -0.64 -0.27 -1.54
C HIS A 107 -1.46 -0.58 -0.30
N ASP A 108 -0.93 -0.18 0.86
CA ASP A 108 -1.64 -0.31 2.13
C ASP A 108 -2.78 0.73 2.22
N ALA A 109 -4.01 0.30 2.47
CA ALA A 109 -5.16 1.19 2.67
C ALA A 109 -4.97 2.22 3.81
N ALA A 110 -4.03 1.96 4.71
CA ALA A 110 -3.72 2.81 5.84
C ALA A 110 -2.59 3.82 5.59
N ARG A 111 -2.24 4.11 4.33
CA ARG A 111 -1.23 5.12 3.94
C ARG A 111 -1.83 6.17 2.98
N PRO A 112 -2.68 7.08 3.47
CA PRO A 112 -3.37 8.04 2.61
C PRO A 112 -2.51 9.21 2.12
N PHE A 113 -1.27 9.36 2.61
CA PHE A 113 -0.44 10.54 2.40
C PHE A 113 0.77 10.30 1.49
N VAL A 114 0.70 9.30 0.61
CA VAL A 114 1.73 9.12 -0.42
C VAL A 114 1.70 10.30 -1.39
N ALA A 115 2.86 10.93 -1.62
CA ALA A 115 2.98 12.05 -2.55
C ALA A 115 2.83 11.57 -4.01
N HIS A 116 2.23 12.41 -4.88
CA HIS A 116 2.10 12.10 -6.30
C HIS A 116 3.46 11.84 -6.97
N SER A 117 4.50 12.60 -6.59
CA SER A 117 5.87 12.39 -7.08
C SER A 117 6.43 11.01 -6.71
N VAL A 118 6.10 10.48 -5.53
CA VAL A 118 6.51 9.13 -5.13
C VAL A 118 5.80 8.10 -6.01
N ILE A 119 4.48 8.24 -6.23
CA ILE A 119 3.73 7.34 -7.13
C ILE A 119 4.34 7.37 -8.53
N GLU A 120 4.59 8.55 -9.08
CA GLU A 120 5.20 8.72 -10.40
C GLU A 120 6.56 8.03 -10.50
N ASN A 121 7.44 8.30 -9.52
CA ASN A 121 8.81 7.78 -9.52
C ASN A 121 8.86 6.24 -9.41
N VAL A 122 8.04 5.63 -8.55
CA VAL A 122 8.02 4.15 -8.44
C VAL A 122 7.46 3.48 -9.68
N PHE A 123 6.43 4.05 -10.33
CA PHE A 123 5.94 3.55 -11.61
C PHE A 123 6.95 3.71 -12.74
N ALA A 124 7.62 4.88 -12.81
CA ALA A 124 8.66 5.13 -13.80
C ALA A 124 9.84 4.18 -13.64
N GLU A 125 10.33 3.99 -12.40
CA GLU A 125 11.46 3.10 -12.13
C GLU A 125 11.12 1.66 -12.47
N ALA A 126 9.99 1.13 -11.99
CA ALA A 126 9.57 -0.24 -12.28
C ALA A 126 9.36 -0.49 -13.79
N ALA A 127 8.83 0.50 -14.52
CA ALA A 127 8.66 0.42 -15.97
C ALA A 127 10.01 0.45 -16.72
N ASN A 128 10.99 1.22 -16.24
CA ASN A 128 12.29 1.35 -16.86
C ASN A 128 13.15 0.07 -16.67
N CYS A 129 13.21 -0.46 -15.43
CA CYS A 129 13.99 -1.65 -15.13
C CYS A 129 13.26 -2.96 -15.46
N GLN A 130 11.94 -2.93 -15.68
CA GLN A 130 11.09 -4.13 -15.77
C GLN A 130 11.25 -5.06 -14.56
N CYS A 131 11.42 -4.47 -13.38
CA CYS A 131 11.66 -5.10 -12.09
C CYS A 131 10.68 -4.57 -11.02
N GLY A 132 10.92 -4.83 -9.73
CA GLY A 132 10.18 -4.22 -8.64
C GLY A 132 10.77 -2.85 -8.28
N ALA A 133 9.92 -1.87 -7.94
CA ALA A 133 10.35 -0.60 -7.37
C ALA A 133 9.53 -0.28 -6.11
N ILE A 134 10.23 0.08 -5.03
CA ILE A 134 9.59 0.34 -3.74
C ILE A 134 10.08 1.66 -3.13
N PRO A 135 9.18 2.47 -2.53
CA PRO A 135 9.58 3.70 -1.87
C PRO A 135 10.14 3.40 -0.48
N VAL A 136 11.20 4.12 -0.13
CA VAL A 136 11.88 3.99 1.16
C VAL A 136 12.22 5.35 1.73
N VAL A 137 12.27 5.44 3.07
CA VAL A 137 12.81 6.59 3.79
C VAL A 137 13.95 6.15 4.71
N SER A 138 14.86 7.06 5.03
CA SER A 138 15.99 6.77 5.91
C SER A 138 15.55 6.71 7.38
N GLU A 139 16.10 5.76 8.15
CA GLU A 139 15.90 5.73 9.61
C GLU A 139 16.60 6.94 10.27
N LYS A 140 15.86 7.70 11.07
CA LYS A 140 16.35 8.91 11.75
C LYS A 140 16.83 8.65 13.17
N ASN A 141 16.33 7.58 13.80
CA ASN A 141 16.65 7.24 15.17
C ASN A 141 17.91 6.37 15.26
N SER A 142 18.55 6.34 16.45
CA SER A 142 19.58 5.35 16.74
C SER A 142 18.93 3.97 16.91
N VAL A 143 19.44 2.97 16.20
CA VAL A 143 18.88 1.61 16.17
C VAL A 143 19.83 0.63 16.87
N ARG A 144 19.26 -0.35 17.56
CA ARG A 144 19.99 -1.46 18.17
C ARG A 144 19.40 -2.78 17.74
N ILE A 145 20.24 -3.71 17.35
CA ILE A 145 19.83 -5.08 17.04
C ILE A 145 19.95 -5.94 18.31
N LEU A 146 18.90 -6.73 18.59
CA LEU A 146 18.92 -7.73 19.66
C LEU A 146 19.74 -8.94 19.23
N THR A 147 20.49 -9.51 20.17
CA THR A 147 21.28 -10.73 19.99
C THR A 147 20.96 -11.69 21.13
N SER A 148 21.41 -12.94 21.04
CA SER A 148 21.24 -13.94 22.11
C SER A 148 21.89 -13.53 23.45
N HIS A 149 22.85 -12.60 23.42
CA HIS A 149 23.61 -12.16 24.61
C HIS A 149 23.42 -10.68 24.93
N GLY A 150 22.31 -10.06 24.48
CA GLY A 150 22.02 -8.65 24.74
C GLY A 150 21.69 -7.89 23.45
N HIS A 151 22.35 -6.77 23.22
CA HIS A 151 22.11 -5.94 22.04
C HIS A 151 23.38 -5.19 21.59
N LYS A 152 23.44 -4.80 20.31
CA LYS A 152 24.52 -3.96 19.76
C LYS A 152 23.96 -2.83 18.89
N PRO A 153 24.69 -1.70 18.76
CA PRO A 153 24.29 -0.66 17.81
C PRO A 153 24.38 -1.18 16.38
N ILE A 154 23.53 -0.66 15.51
CA ILE A 154 23.61 -0.85 14.07
C ILE A 154 23.75 0.51 13.40
N ASP A 155 24.54 0.58 12.35
CA ASP A 155 24.66 1.79 11.54
C ASP A 155 23.34 2.06 10.82
N ARG A 156 22.64 3.12 11.24
CA ARG A 156 21.34 3.49 10.65
C ARG A 156 21.43 3.91 9.18
N SER A 157 22.62 4.30 8.70
CA SER A 157 22.80 4.65 7.27
C SER A 157 22.58 3.45 6.34
N LEU A 158 22.70 2.23 6.88
CA LEU A 158 22.44 0.96 6.18
C LEU A 158 20.96 0.53 6.25
N LEU A 159 20.11 1.29 6.94
CA LEU A 159 18.71 0.94 7.16
C LEU A 159 17.79 1.85 6.35
N LYS A 160 16.82 1.22 5.69
CA LYS A 160 15.73 1.90 5.01
C LYS A 160 14.40 1.40 5.55
N LEU A 161 13.49 2.32 5.80
CA LEU A 161 12.10 2.01 6.17
C LEU A 161 11.28 1.93 4.90
N VAL A 162 10.75 0.75 4.64
CA VAL A 162 9.98 0.46 3.41
C VAL A 162 8.56 1.02 3.53
N GLN A 163 8.12 1.63 2.45
CA GLN A 163 6.75 2.13 2.31
C GLN A 163 6.02 1.42 1.15
N THR A 164 4.79 1.82 0.90
CA THR A 164 4.02 1.51 -0.29
C THR A 164 3.58 2.81 -0.97
N PRO A 165 3.30 2.83 -2.28
CA PRO A 165 3.04 1.69 -3.18
C PRO A 165 4.32 0.95 -3.61
N GLN A 166 4.26 -0.37 -3.66
CA GLN A 166 5.29 -1.23 -4.24
C GLN A 166 4.86 -1.61 -5.66
N VAL A 167 5.64 -1.27 -6.67
CA VAL A 167 5.23 -1.38 -8.08
C VAL A 167 6.02 -2.44 -8.80
N PHE A 168 5.33 -3.22 -9.64
CA PHE A 168 5.89 -4.34 -10.39
C PHE A 168 5.23 -4.48 -11.75
N PRO A 169 5.89 -5.12 -12.74
CA PRO A 169 5.19 -5.69 -13.88
C PRO A 169 4.19 -6.77 -13.40
N ALA A 170 2.91 -6.60 -13.71
CA ALA A 170 1.84 -7.46 -13.18
C ALA A 170 2.08 -8.94 -13.46
N ARG A 171 2.52 -9.27 -14.68
CA ARG A 171 2.86 -10.64 -15.09
C ARG A 171 3.92 -11.29 -14.18
N LEU A 172 4.95 -10.53 -13.76
CA LEU A 172 6.00 -11.04 -12.89
C LEU A 172 5.48 -11.22 -11.46
N LEU A 173 4.77 -10.22 -10.93
CA LEU A 173 4.25 -10.29 -9.57
C LEU A 173 3.22 -11.41 -9.41
N LYS A 174 2.32 -11.63 -10.38
CA LYS A 174 1.38 -12.76 -10.36
C LYS A 174 2.10 -14.11 -10.28
N LYS A 175 3.22 -14.27 -11.01
CA LYS A 175 4.04 -15.48 -10.94
C LYS A 175 4.69 -15.62 -9.56
N ALA A 176 5.20 -14.53 -8.97
CA ALA A 176 5.72 -14.54 -7.61
C ALA A 176 4.65 -14.98 -6.59
N TYR A 177 3.41 -14.52 -6.76
CA TYR A 177 2.28 -14.89 -5.91
C TYR A 177 1.68 -16.29 -6.22
N SER A 178 2.25 -17.06 -7.13
CA SER A 178 1.85 -18.46 -7.37
C SER A 178 2.44 -19.44 -6.34
N VAL A 179 3.45 -19.04 -5.58
CA VAL A 179 4.06 -19.82 -4.50
C VAL A 179 3.13 -19.98 -3.30
N ASP A 180 3.46 -20.92 -2.42
CA ASP A 180 2.78 -21.06 -1.14
C ASP A 180 3.18 -19.93 -0.18
N PHE A 181 2.24 -19.53 0.67
CA PHE A 181 2.48 -18.53 1.70
C PHE A 181 3.59 -18.94 2.67
N LYS A 182 4.51 -18.03 2.95
CA LYS A 182 5.53 -18.15 4.00
C LYS A 182 5.36 -17.01 5.02
N SER A 183 5.53 -17.32 6.31
CA SER A 183 5.46 -16.31 7.39
C SER A 183 6.57 -15.24 7.30
N SER A 184 7.64 -15.51 6.54
CA SER A 184 8.71 -14.57 6.24
C SER A 184 8.31 -13.47 5.24
N PHE A 185 7.19 -13.63 4.54
CA PHE A 185 6.70 -12.61 3.61
C PHE A 185 6.09 -11.44 4.36
N THR A 186 6.88 -10.40 4.56
CA THR A 186 6.48 -9.19 5.30
C THR A 186 5.79 -8.14 4.43
N ASP A 187 6.12 -8.13 3.12
CA ASP A 187 5.61 -7.20 2.12
C ASP A 187 5.65 -7.84 0.72
N ASP A 188 5.32 -7.07 -0.33
CA ASP A 188 5.25 -7.58 -1.70
C ASP A 188 6.65 -7.72 -2.31
N ALA A 189 7.61 -6.90 -1.87
CA ALA A 189 9.00 -7.00 -2.25
C ALA A 189 9.59 -8.34 -1.82
N SER A 190 9.37 -8.77 -0.58
CA SER A 190 9.88 -10.06 -0.07
C SER A 190 9.31 -11.27 -0.83
N VAL A 191 8.07 -11.19 -1.33
CA VAL A 191 7.48 -12.21 -2.21
C VAL A 191 8.16 -12.19 -3.59
N ALA A 192 8.39 -11.00 -4.13
CA ALA A 192 9.03 -10.81 -5.43
C ALA A 192 10.49 -11.29 -5.42
N GLU A 193 11.26 -10.95 -4.38
CA GLU A 193 12.66 -11.39 -4.19
C GLU A 193 12.78 -12.91 -4.06
N GLU A 194 11.86 -13.57 -3.35
CA GLU A 194 11.82 -15.04 -3.28
C GLU A 194 11.65 -15.68 -4.67
N TYR A 195 10.96 -14.99 -5.58
CA TYR A 195 10.78 -15.42 -6.96
C TYR A 195 11.97 -15.02 -7.87
N GLY A 196 12.93 -14.25 -7.36
CA GLY A 196 14.10 -13.78 -8.10
C GLY A 196 13.87 -12.48 -8.88
N ILE A 197 12.86 -11.70 -8.51
CA ILE A 197 12.64 -10.36 -9.07
C ILE A 197 13.54 -9.38 -8.33
N GLU A 198 14.33 -8.59 -9.06
CA GLU A 198 15.15 -7.52 -8.52
C GLU A 198 14.27 -6.38 -7.99
N ILE A 199 14.71 -5.73 -6.90
CA ILE A 199 14.00 -4.63 -6.25
C ILE A 199 14.86 -3.37 -6.27
N HIS A 200 14.35 -2.30 -6.89
CA HIS A 200 14.96 -0.98 -6.86
C HIS A 200 14.33 -0.12 -5.79
N LEU A 201 15.17 0.62 -5.06
CA LEU A 201 14.72 1.56 -4.03
C LEU A 201 14.54 2.95 -4.62
N VAL A 202 13.40 3.58 -4.33
CA VAL A 202 13.05 4.93 -4.75
C VAL A 202 12.84 5.79 -3.50
N GLU A 203 13.16 7.08 -3.56
CA GLU A 203 12.90 7.99 -2.44
C GLU A 203 11.40 8.10 -2.17
N GLY A 204 11.00 7.85 -0.91
CA GLY A 204 9.64 8.00 -0.41
C GLY A 204 9.37 9.39 0.14
N ASN A 205 8.29 9.56 0.91
CA ASN A 205 8.02 10.78 1.67
C ASN A 205 7.70 10.48 3.13
N ASP A 206 8.20 11.33 4.03
CA ASP A 206 8.05 11.12 5.48
C ASP A 206 6.59 11.11 5.94
N GLU A 207 5.72 11.88 5.27
CA GLU A 207 4.29 11.95 5.58
C GLU A 207 3.53 10.66 5.22
N ASN A 208 4.10 9.80 4.38
CA ASN A 208 3.50 8.53 3.98
C ASN A 208 3.57 7.48 5.10
N ILE A 209 3.17 7.90 6.29
CA ILE A 209 3.09 7.06 7.48
C ILE A 209 2.00 5.98 7.33
N LYS A 210 2.21 4.83 7.96
CA LYS A 210 1.18 3.80 8.08
C LYS A 210 0.37 4.04 9.36
N ILE A 211 -0.89 4.41 9.20
CA ILE A 211 -1.80 4.67 10.33
C ILE A 211 -2.14 3.36 11.01
N THR A 212 -1.64 3.16 12.24
CA THR A 212 -1.76 1.92 13.00
C THR A 212 -2.17 2.11 14.46
N THR A 213 -1.89 3.27 15.03
CA THR A 213 -2.14 3.62 16.44
C THR A 213 -3.05 4.83 16.57
N ALA A 214 -3.61 5.07 17.76
CA ALA A 214 -4.39 6.28 18.04
C ALA A 214 -3.55 7.56 17.83
N PHE A 215 -2.25 7.51 18.11
CA PHE A 215 -1.35 8.63 17.85
C PHE A 215 -1.26 8.94 16.35
N ASP A 216 -1.17 7.91 15.50
CA ASP A 216 -1.11 8.09 14.05
C ASP A 216 -2.39 8.76 13.51
N PHE A 217 -3.57 8.48 14.10
CA PHE A 217 -4.80 9.15 13.73
C PHE A 217 -4.78 10.65 14.06
N ASN A 218 -4.21 11.04 15.20
CA ASN A 218 -4.04 12.46 15.53
C ASN A 218 -3.11 13.18 14.55
N VAL A 219 -2.02 12.49 14.13
CA VAL A 219 -1.12 13.01 13.09
C VAL A 219 -1.86 13.10 11.76
N ALA A 220 -2.67 12.11 11.41
CA ALA A 220 -3.45 12.08 10.18
C ALA A 220 -4.46 13.24 10.09
N GLU A 221 -5.13 13.61 11.18
CA GLU A 221 -6.01 14.77 11.22
C GLU A 221 -5.29 16.09 10.87
N ILE A 222 -4.05 16.25 11.34
CA ILE A 222 -3.21 17.42 10.99
C ILE A 222 -2.83 17.38 9.52
N LEU A 223 -2.37 16.22 9.02
CA LEU A 223 -1.89 16.06 7.65
C LEU A 223 -3.01 16.24 6.60
N VAL A 224 -4.24 15.77 6.88
CA VAL A 224 -5.39 15.97 5.99
C VAL A 224 -5.63 17.46 5.74
N ASN A 225 -5.57 18.27 6.79
CA ASN A 225 -5.79 19.71 6.67
C ASN A 225 -4.69 20.45 5.91
N SER A 226 -3.48 19.89 5.84
CA SER A 226 -2.33 20.54 5.21
C SER A 226 -1.99 20.00 3.81
N ILE A 227 -2.35 18.75 3.50
CA ILE A 227 -1.89 18.07 2.27
C ILE A 227 -3.05 17.73 1.33
N LEU A 228 -4.24 17.40 1.84
CA LEU A 228 -5.35 16.88 1.05
C LEU A 228 -6.46 17.91 0.76
N GLN A 229 -6.31 19.14 1.20
CA GLN A 229 -7.13 20.27 0.78
C GLN A 229 -6.57 20.83 -0.53
#